data_1fcae6eaf507d4b4ad7310325a9bfacf
#
_entry.id   1fcae6eaf507d4b4ad7310325a9bfacf
#
_cell.length_a   1.000
_cell.length_b   1.000
_cell.length_c   1.000
_cell.angle_alpha   90.00
_cell.angle_beta   90.00
_cell.angle_gamma   90.00
#
_symmetry.space_group_name_H-M   'P 1'
#
loop_
_entity.id
_entity.type
_entity.pdbx_description
1 polymer ?
#
loop_
_entity_poly.entity_id
_entity_poly.type
_entity_poly.pdbx_seq_one_letter_code
_entity_poly.pdbx_strand_id
1 'polypeptide(L)'
;MTEPILQVKDLSVYYNKKKALNSVSLSFQPKEITALIGPSGSGKSTLLKAINRMGDLNPEVTTTGSVVYNGHNIYSPRTDTVELRKEIGMVFQQPNPFPMSIYENVVYGLRINGEKDKQVLDEAVEKALQRASIWDEVKERLHDSAIGLSGGQQQRVCVARVLATSPKIILLDEPTSALDPISAGKIEETLYSLKDKYTMLLVTRSMQQASRISDKTGFFLNGDLIEFNDTKEMFLYPQHKETEDYISGKFG
;
A
#
# COMPACT_ATOMS: atom_id res chain seq x y z
N MET A 1 -6.54 -2.19 -24.82
CA MET A 1 -6.39 -1.69 -23.44
C MET A 1 -6.46 -2.90 -22.53
N THR A 2 -5.47 -3.07 -21.65
CA THR A 2 -5.49 -4.15 -20.64
C THR A 2 -6.63 -3.91 -19.67
N GLU A 3 -7.30 -4.99 -19.27
CA GLU A 3 -8.38 -4.90 -18.27
C GLU A 3 -7.78 -4.51 -16.91
N PRO A 4 -8.36 -3.54 -16.17
CA PRO A 4 -7.84 -3.12 -14.89
C PRO A 4 -7.95 -4.25 -13.85
N ILE A 5 -6.89 -4.43 -13.05
CA ILE A 5 -6.87 -5.43 -11.97
C ILE A 5 -7.81 -5.06 -10.81
N LEU A 6 -7.99 -3.76 -10.58
CA LEU A 6 -8.84 -3.23 -9.52
C LEU A 6 -9.63 -2.02 -10.02
N GLN A 7 -10.93 -1.99 -9.73
CA GLN A 7 -11.83 -0.87 -10.05
C GLN A 7 -12.59 -0.44 -8.81
N VAL A 8 -12.56 0.84 -8.55
CA VAL A 8 -13.39 1.50 -7.51
C VAL A 8 -14.50 2.27 -8.24
N LYS A 9 -15.78 2.05 -7.84
CA LYS A 9 -16.94 2.67 -8.48
C LYS A 9 -17.84 3.28 -7.42
N ASP A 10 -18.00 4.60 -7.48
CA ASP A 10 -18.86 5.42 -6.62
C ASP A 10 -18.69 5.12 -5.13
N LEU A 11 -17.43 4.85 -4.73
CA LEU A 11 -17.10 4.46 -3.37
C LEU A 11 -17.25 5.64 -2.42
N SER A 12 -18.12 5.50 -1.45
CA SER A 12 -18.23 6.42 -0.31
C SER A 12 -17.97 5.66 0.99
N VAL A 13 -17.21 6.28 1.88
CA VAL A 13 -16.89 5.72 3.20
C VAL A 13 -17.26 6.73 4.29
N TYR A 14 -17.93 6.24 5.32
CA TYR A 14 -18.38 7.04 6.46
C TYR A 14 -17.77 6.49 7.74
N TYR A 15 -17.33 7.39 8.61
CA TYR A 15 -17.02 7.11 10.01
C TYR A 15 -18.15 7.69 10.86
N ASN A 16 -19.04 6.84 11.38
CA ASN A 16 -20.31 7.24 11.92
C ASN A 16 -21.13 8.07 10.88
N LYS A 17 -21.36 9.36 11.17
CA LYS A 17 -22.08 10.30 10.28
C LYS A 17 -21.14 11.13 9.40
N LYS A 18 -19.83 11.09 9.64
CA LYS A 18 -18.86 11.90 8.90
C LYS A 18 -18.42 11.15 7.63
N LYS A 19 -18.68 11.73 6.49
CA LYS A 19 -18.24 11.21 5.21
C LYS A 19 -16.75 11.48 5.02
N ALA A 20 -15.97 10.44 4.74
CA ALA A 20 -14.51 10.48 4.58
C ALA A 20 -14.08 10.28 3.12
N LEU A 21 -14.92 9.62 2.30
CA LEU A 21 -14.78 9.54 0.84
C LEU A 21 -16.11 9.82 0.17
N ASN A 22 -16.07 10.61 -0.91
CA ASN A 22 -17.24 11.14 -1.61
C ASN A 22 -17.35 10.55 -3.01
N SER A 23 -18.02 9.38 -3.16
CA SER A 23 -18.31 8.78 -4.48
C SER A 23 -17.09 8.67 -5.40
N VAL A 24 -15.97 8.17 -4.86
CA VAL A 24 -14.71 8.05 -5.59
C VAL A 24 -14.78 6.94 -6.62
N SER A 25 -14.38 7.25 -7.87
CA SER A 25 -14.30 6.27 -8.96
C SER A 25 -12.93 6.35 -9.64
N LEU A 26 -12.19 5.24 -9.67
CA LEU A 26 -10.90 5.13 -10.34
C LEU A 26 -10.56 3.66 -10.61
N SER A 27 -9.60 3.42 -11.50
CA SER A 27 -9.16 2.08 -11.87
C SER A 27 -7.64 1.98 -11.88
N PHE A 28 -7.13 0.79 -11.54
CA PHE A 28 -5.71 0.50 -11.44
C PHE A 28 -5.30 -0.58 -12.42
N GLN A 29 -4.23 -0.33 -13.15
CA GLN A 29 -3.70 -1.27 -14.13
C GLN A 29 -2.74 -2.26 -13.47
N PRO A 30 -2.61 -3.50 -14.00
CA PRO A 30 -1.62 -4.45 -13.52
C PRO A 30 -0.19 -3.90 -13.66
N LYS A 31 0.65 -4.15 -12.64
CA LYS A 31 2.09 -3.81 -12.65
C LYS A 31 2.36 -2.32 -12.84
N GLU A 32 1.57 -1.49 -12.20
CA GLU A 32 1.66 -0.04 -12.21
C GLU A 32 1.75 0.47 -10.77
N ILE A 33 2.55 1.51 -10.55
CA ILE A 33 2.56 2.24 -9.29
C ILE A 33 1.64 3.44 -9.41
N THR A 34 0.56 3.44 -8.66
CA THR A 34 -0.33 4.60 -8.53
C THR A 34 -0.06 5.32 -7.21
N ALA A 35 0.35 6.58 -7.26
CA ALA A 35 0.45 7.43 -6.08
C ALA A 35 -0.89 8.13 -5.79
N LEU A 36 -1.22 8.25 -4.52
CA LEU A 36 -2.34 9.05 -4.01
C LEU A 36 -1.76 10.16 -3.15
N ILE A 37 -1.92 11.42 -3.60
CA ILE A 37 -1.40 12.61 -2.94
C ILE A 37 -2.54 13.49 -2.43
N GLY A 38 -2.24 14.43 -1.54
CA GLY A 38 -3.20 15.36 -0.96
C GLY A 38 -2.95 15.60 0.53
N PRO A 39 -3.60 16.62 1.13
CA PRO A 39 -3.40 16.98 2.53
C PRO A 39 -3.82 15.86 3.48
N SER A 40 -3.36 15.97 4.74
CA SER A 40 -3.75 15.02 5.80
C SER A 40 -5.27 15.03 5.99
N GLY A 41 -5.86 13.84 6.17
CA GLY A 41 -7.31 13.70 6.34
C GLY A 41 -8.14 13.79 5.05
N SER A 42 -7.53 13.87 3.86
CA SER A 42 -8.26 13.93 2.58
C SER A 42 -8.86 12.59 2.11
N GLY A 43 -8.74 11.50 2.88
CA GLY A 43 -9.39 10.22 2.57
C GLY A 43 -8.47 9.15 1.96
N LYS A 44 -7.22 9.43 1.64
CA LYS A 44 -6.28 8.49 0.97
C LYS A 44 -6.12 7.16 1.70
N SER A 45 -5.77 7.19 2.98
CA SER A 45 -5.64 5.97 3.80
C SER A 45 -6.98 5.26 4.00
N THR A 46 -8.09 6.00 3.99
CA THR A 46 -9.44 5.44 4.01
C THR A 46 -9.70 4.63 2.75
N LEU A 47 -9.29 5.12 1.58
CA LEU A 47 -9.40 4.38 0.33
C LEU A 47 -8.59 3.07 0.37
N LEU A 48 -7.33 3.10 0.82
CA LEU A 48 -6.53 1.88 0.95
C LEU A 48 -7.22 0.86 1.87
N LYS A 49 -7.71 1.30 3.04
CA LYS A 49 -8.41 0.43 3.99
C LYS A 49 -9.73 -0.11 3.45
N ALA A 50 -10.41 0.63 2.58
CA ALA A 50 -11.61 0.14 1.91
C ALA A 50 -11.28 -0.92 0.85
N ILE A 51 -10.18 -0.77 0.11
CA ILE A 51 -9.75 -1.72 -0.93
C ILE A 51 -9.43 -3.12 -0.37
N ASN A 52 -8.86 -3.24 0.84
CA ASN A 52 -8.60 -4.54 1.47
C ASN A 52 -9.55 -4.89 2.61
N ARG A 53 -10.64 -4.13 2.73
CA ARG A 53 -11.68 -4.32 3.77
C ARG A 53 -11.16 -4.24 5.22
N MET A 54 -10.03 -3.55 5.45
CA MET A 54 -9.57 -3.27 6.81
C MET A 54 -10.52 -2.31 7.55
N GLY A 55 -11.31 -1.52 6.83
CA GLY A 55 -12.37 -0.69 7.41
C GLY A 55 -13.42 -1.49 8.18
N ASP A 56 -13.70 -2.72 7.76
CA ASP A 56 -14.69 -3.62 8.41
C ASP A 56 -14.32 -3.99 9.85
N LEU A 57 -13.06 -3.82 10.24
CA LEU A 57 -12.60 -4.04 11.63
C LEU A 57 -13.06 -2.95 12.60
N ASN A 58 -13.54 -1.82 12.07
CA ASN A 58 -14.12 -0.75 12.86
C ASN A 58 -15.64 -0.72 12.64
N PRO A 59 -16.47 -1.00 13.65
CA PRO A 59 -17.94 -1.01 13.53
C PRO A 59 -18.55 0.35 13.19
N GLU A 60 -17.79 1.43 13.36
CA GLU A 60 -18.22 2.79 12.99
C GLU A 60 -18.05 3.10 11.51
N VAL A 61 -17.42 2.21 10.74
CA VAL A 61 -17.18 2.40 9.31
C VAL A 61 -18.32 1.80 8.50
N THR A 62 -18.88 2.60 7.61
CA THR A 62 -19.86 2.16 6.61
C THR A 62 -19.37 2.52 5.22
N THR A 63 -19.44 1.55 4.32
CA THR A 63 -18.98 1.70 2.93
C THR A 63 -20.14 1.48 1.98
N THR A 64 -20.28 2.36 0.98
CA THR A 64 -21.24 2.23 -0.14
C THR A 64 -20.51 2.35 -1.47
N GLY A 65 -21.13 1.90 -2.57
CA GLY A 65 -20.49 1.76 -3.87
C GLY A 65 -19.89 0.37 -4.03
N SER A 66 -18.89 0.22 -4.87
CA SER A 66 -18.26 -1.08 -5.11
C SER A 66 -16.77 -0.98 -5.36
N VAL A 67 -16.06 -2.02 -4.97
CA VAL A 67 -14.66 -2.26 -5.32
C VAL A 67 -14.60 -3.62 -6.02
N VAL A 68 -14.19 -3.63 -7.28
CA VAL A 68 -14.13 -4.83 -8.11
C VAL A 68 -12.68 -5.25 -8.27
N TYR A 69 -12.34 -6.44 -7.80
CA TYR A 69 -11.03 -7.07 -7.93
C TYR A 69 -11.17 -8.36 -8.73
N ASN A 70 -10.41 -8.52 -9.81
CA ASN A 70 -10.50 -9.66 -10.73
C ASN A 70 -11.95 -9.97 -11.15
N GLY A 71 -12.74 -8.94 -11.48
CA GLY A 71 -14.13 -9.07 -11.90
C GLY A 71 -15.16 -9.32 -10.80
N HIS A 72 -14.73 -9.43 -9.52
CA HIS A 72 -15.62 -9.68 -8.39
C HIS A 72 -15.70 -8.49 -7.43
N ASN A 73 -16.91 -8.11 -7.02
CA ASN A 73 -17.08 -7.09 -5.99
C ASN A 73 -16.63 -7.64 -4.62
N ILE A 74 -15.60 -7.03 -4.04
CA ILE A 74 -15.04 -7.47 -2.75
C ILE A 74 -16.00 -7.28 -1.57
N TYR A 75 -17.04 -6.45 -1.71
CA TYR A 75 -18.09 -6.26 -0.71
C TYR A 75 -19.26 -7.25 -0.84
N SER A 76 -19.15 -8.24 -1.75
CA SER A 76 -20.11 -9.35 -1.81
C SER A 76 -20.09 -10.14 -0.49
N PRO A 77 -21.27 -10.58 0.02
CA PRO A 77 -21.34 -11.45 1.21
C PRO A 77 -20.57 -12.75 1.10
N ARG A 78 -20.23 -13.18 -0.12
CA ARG A 78 -19.48 -14.41 -0.39
C ARG A 78 -17.97 -14.21 -0.39
N THR A 79 -17.47 -12.98 -0.24
CA THR A 79 -16.04 -12.70 -0.28
C THR A 79 -15.35 -13.19 0.99
N ASP A 80 -14.38 -14.07 0.83
CA ASP A 80 -13.46 -14.45 1.90
C ASP A 80 -12.45 -13.31 2.11
N THR A 81 -12.56 -12.61 3.25
CA THR A 81 -11.69 -11.48 3.57
C THR A 81 -10.27 -11.88 3.95
N VAL A 82 -10.06 -13.14 4.36
CA VAL A 82 -8.72 -13.67 4.67
C VAL A 82 -7.96 -13.86 3.35
N GLU A 83 -8.58 -14.52 2.38
CA GLU A 83 -7.99 -14.71 1.05
C GLU A 83 -7.80 -13.38 0.32
N LEU A 84 -8.77 -12.45 0.42
CA LEU A 84 -8.64 -11.11 -0.13
C LEU A 84 -7.39 -10.38 0.40
N ARG A 85 -7.15 -10.41 1.72
CA ARG A 85 -6.02 -9.72 2.36
C ARG A 85 -4.67 -10.39 2.10
N LYS A 86 -4.67 -11.65 1.71
CA LYS A 86 -3.50 -12.35 1.21
C LYS A 86 -3.11 -11.86 -0.19
N GLU A 87 -4.09 -11.67 -1.07
CA GLU A 87 -3.86 -11.17 -2.42
C GLU A 87 -3.65 -9.65 -2.48
N ILE A 88 -4.24 -8.89 -1.55
CA ILE A 88 -4.11 -7.43 -1.42
C ILE A 88 -3.44 -7.13 -0.08
N GLY A 89 -2.11 -7.19 -0.07
CA GLY A 89 -1.30 -6.94 1.12
C GLY A 89 -1.20 -5.45 1.46
N MET A 90 -0.92 -5.12 2.74
CA MET A 90 -0.80 -3.74 3.19
C MET A 90 0.44 -3.53 4.06
N VAL A 91 1.17 -2.46 3.75
CA VAL A 91 2.26 -1.90 4.57
C VAL A 91 1.76 -0.60 5.20
N PHE A 92 1.90 -0.49 6.51
CA PHE A 92 1.39 0.64 7.29
C PHE A 92 2.41 1.75 7.44
N GLN A 93 1.94 2.95 7.78
CA GLN A 93 2.75 4.14 7.97
C GLN A 93 3.83 3.96 9.03
N GLN A 94 3.47 3.41 10.18
CA GLN A 94 4.43 3.07 11.21
C GLN A 94 4.86 1.61 11.06
N PRO A 95 6.16 1.30 11.16
CA PRO A 95 6.62 -0.07 11.21
C PRO A 95 5.89 -0.82 12.33
N ASN A 96 5.37 -1.98 12.01
CA ASN A 96 4.61 -2.81 12.96
C ASN A 96 5.07 -4.27 12.94
N PRO A 97 6.37 -4.55 13.14
CA PRO A 97 6.82 -5.91 13.28
C PRO A 97 6.14 -6.55 14.51
N PHE A 98 5.77 -7.81 14.39
CA PHE A 98 5.29 -8.57 15.53
C PHE A 98 6.43 -8.77 16.56
N PRO A 99 6.12 -8.94 17.86
CA PRO A 99 7.11 -9.21 18.91
C PRO A 99 7.67 -10.65 18.77
N MET A 100 8.25 -10.93 17.63
CA MET A 100 8.80 -12.21 17.19
C MET A 100 10.15 -11.98 16.52
N SER A 101 10.84 -13.05 16.13
CA SER A 101 12.06 -12.95 15.35
C SER A 101 11.80 -12.37 13.94
N ILE A 102 12.87 -11.96 13.27
CA ILE A 102 12.82 -11.51 11.87
C ILE A 102 12.22 -12.63 11.00
N TYR A 103 12.73 -13.85 11.15
CA TYR A 103 12.24 -15.03 10.46
C TYR A 103 10.72 -15.24 10.65
N GLU A 104 10.28 -15.27 11.91
CA GLU A 104 8.86 -15.50 12.23
C GLU A 104 7.95 -14.38 11.69
N ASN A 105 8.41 -13.14 11.64
CA ASN A 105 7.68 -12.05 11.01
C ASN A 105 7.43 -12.33 9.52
N VAL A 106 8.46 -12.78 8.80
CA VAL A 106 8.38 -13.00 7.35
C VAL A 106 7.50 -14.20 7.01
N VAL A 107 7.66 -15.33 7.74
CA VAL A 107 6.87 -16.55 7.48
C VAL A 107 5.46 -16.50 8.05
N TYR A 108 5.11 -15.51 8.85
CA TYR A 108 3.85 -15.46 9.59
C TYR A 108 2.63 -15.70 8.71
N GLY A 109 2.53 -14.98 7.59
CA GLY A 109 1.44 -15.14 6.64
C GLY A 109 1.39 -16.52 5.98
N LEU A 110 2.53 -17.10 5.66
CA LEU A 110 2.62 -18.44 5.08
C LEU A 110 2.14 -19.51 6.06
N ARG A 111 2.58 -19.42 7.34
CA ARG A 111 2.15 -20.36 8.38
C ARG A 111 0.67 -20.30 8.68
N ILE A 112 0.09 -19.12 8.74
CA ILE A 112 -1.37 -18.97 8.92
C ILE A 112 -2.13 -19.61 7.76
N ASN A 113 -1.57 -19.57 6.53
CA ASN A 113 -2.13 -20.21 5.35
C ASN A 113 -1.82 -21.71 5.27
N GLY A 114 -1.23 -22.30 6.32
CA GLY A 114 -1.03 -23.75 6.45
C GLY A 114 0.31 -24.28 5.95
N GLU A 115 1.24 -23.42 5.50
CA GLU A 115 2.57 -23.86 5.09
C GLU A 115 3.40 -24.32 6.30
N LYS A 116 3.95 -25.54 6.22
CA LYS A 116 4.73 -26.17 7.30
C LYS A 116 6.08 -26.68 6.82
N ASP A 117 6.29 -26.76 5.49
CA ASP A 117 7.55 -27.23 4.94
C ASP A 117 8.65 -26.22 5.24
N LYS A 118 9.64 -26.67 6.01
CA LYS A 118 10.76 -25.80 6.44
C LYS A 118 11.54 -25.27 5.25
N GLN A 119 11.79 -26.08 4.23
CA GLN A 119 12.55 -25.66 3.06
C GLN A 119 11.80 -24.56 2.29
N VAL A 120 10.48 -24.70 2.10
CA VAL A 120 9.63 -23.69 1.46
C VAL A 120 9.65 -22.38 2.24
N LEU A 121 9.57 -22.47 3.58
CA LEU A 121 9.61 -21.29 4.45
C LEU A 121 10.99 -20.60 4.41
N ASP A 122 12.09 -21.35 4.47
CA ASP A 122 13.45 -20.80 4.42
C ASP A 122 13.70 -20.08 3.09
N GLU A 123 13.32 -20.70 1.95
CA GLU A 123 13.41 -20.05 0.64
C GLU A 123 12.55 -18.80 0.52
N ALA A 124 11.34 -18.82 1.10
CA ALA A 124 10.45 -17.66 1.09
C ALA A 124 11.03 -16.50 1.89
N VAL A 125 11.65 -16.78 3.05
CA VAL A 125 12.32 -15.77 3.89
C VAL A 125 13.46 -15.11 3.13
N GLU A 126 14.36 -15.90 2.56
CA GLU A 126 15.49 -15.37 1.81
C GLU A 126 15.02 -14.49 0.65
N LYS A 127 14.12 -15.02 -0.21
CA LYS A 127 13.57 -14.29 -1.36
C LYS A 127 12.85 -13.00 -0.95
N ALA A 128 12.06 -13.03 0.12
CA ALA A 128 11.31 -11.86 0.58
C ALA A 128 12.24 -10.79 1.15
N LEU A 129 13.23 -11.16 1.96
CA LEU A 129 14.21 -10.22 2.54
C LEU A 129 15.14 -9.65 1.46
N GLN A 130 15.54 -10.43 0.45
CA GLN A 130 16.29 -9.95 -0.72
C GLN A 130 15.47 -8.91 -1.49
N ARG A 131 14.19 -9.20 -1.80
CA ARG A 131 13.27 -8.27 -2.49
C ARG A 131 13.01 -7.00 -1.69
N ALA A 132 13.00 -7.09 -0.36
CA ALA A 132 12.86 -5.94 0.53
C ALA A 132 14.21 -5.20 0.77
N SER A 133 15.29 -5.59 0.08
CA SER A 133 16.62 -4.97 0.16
C SER A 133 17.18 -4.91 1.58
N ILE A 134 16.96 -5.99 2.39
CA ILE A 134 17.43 -6.06 3.77
C ILE A 134 18.21 -7.35 4.08
N TRP A 135 18.23 -8.33 3.18
CA TRP A 135 18.86 -9.63 3.41
C TRP A 135 20.27 -9.55 3.99
N ASP A 136 21.15 -8.77 3.37
CA ASP A 136 22.55 -8.67 3.78
C ASP A 136 22.73 -8.04 5.17
N GLU A 137 21.76 -7.27 5.63
CA GLU A 137 21.80 -6.65 6.95
C GLU A 137 21.33 -7.60 8.06
N VAL A 138 20.54 -8.66 7.72
CA VAL A 138 19.86 -9.49 8.72
C VAL A 138 20.09 -11.00 8.59
N LYS A 139 20.72 -11.49 7.52
CA LYS A 139 20.89 -12.93 7.24
C LYS A 139 21.55 -13.72 8.38
N GLU A 140 22.49 -13.11 9.11
CA GLU A 140 23.20 -13.76 10.23
C GLU A 140 22.44 -13.66 11.56
N ARG A 141 21.27 -12.99 11.57
CA ARG A 141 20.51 -12.70 12.79
C ARG A 141 18.99 -12.86 12.59
N LEU A 142 18.59 -13.80 11.74
CA LEU A 142 17.18 -14.07 11.42
C LEU A 142 16.32 -14.44 12.64
N HIS A 143 16.96 -15.00 13.67
CA HIS A 143 16.29 -15.41 14.90
C HIS A 143 16.28 -14.32 15.99
N ASP A 144 16.92 -13.17 15.75
CA ASP A 144 16.85 -12.02 16.63
C ASP A 144 15.45 -11.37 16.57
N SER A 145 15.10 -10.66 17.66
CA SER A 145 13.84 -9.92 17.74
C SER A 145 13.77 -8.82 16.68
N ALA A 146 12.70 -8.80 15.87
CA ALA A 146 12.48 -7.76 14.87
C ALA A 146 12.27 -6.36 15.49
N ILE A 147 11.81 -6.29 16.74
CA ILE A 147 11.61 -5.00 17.45
C ILE A 147 12.96 -4.31 17.76
N GLY A 148 14.04 -5.07 17.89
CA GLY A 148 15.38 -4.53 18.13
C GLY A 148 16.05 -3.88 16.90
N LEU A 149 15.44 -3.91 15.74
CA LEU A 149 15.93 -3.32 14.50
C LEU A 149 15.69 -1.79 14.49
N SER A 150 16.45 -1.06 13.66
CA SER A 150 16.14 0.36 13.37
C SER A 150 14.79 0.51 12.67
N GLY A 151 14.16 1.69 12.75
CA GLY A 151 12.86 1.94 12.12
C GLY A 151 12.83 1.61 10.62
N GLY A 152 13.87 1.98 9.88
CA GLY A 152 13.99 1.63 8.46
C GLY A 152 14.15 0.14 8.19
N GLN A 153 14.88 -0.57 9.05
CA GLN A 153 14.99 -2.04 8.98
C GLN A 153 13.66 -2.72 9.33
N GLN A 154 12.98 -2.26 10.39
CA GLN A 154 11.65 -2.75 10.76
C GLN A 154 10.66 -2.59 9.60
N GLN A 155 10.65 -1.43 8.93
CA GLN A 155 9.76 -1.19 7.79
C GLN A 155 10.05 -2.14 6.63
N ARG A 156 11.34 -2.37 6.30
CA ARG A 156 11.70 -3.34 5.25
C ARG A 156 11.35 -4.78 5.64
N VAL A 157 11.42 -5.15 6.91
CA VAL A 157 10.90 -6.45 7.39
C VAL A 157 9.38 -6.52 7.22
N CYS A 158 8.64 -5.44 7.49
CA CYS A 158 7.19 -5.39 7.23
C CYS A 158 6.87 -5.51 5.73
N VAL A 159 7.67 -4.89 4.85
CA VAL A 159 7.59 -5.09 3.39
C VAL A 159 7.86 -6.55 3.04
N ALA A 160 8.94 -7.16 3.57
CA ALA A 160 9.27 -8.58 3.33
C ALA A 160 8.13 -9.51 3.78
N ARG A 161 7.52 -9.25 4.94
CA ARG A 161 6.35 -9.99 5.44
C ARG A 161 5.19 -10.00 4.44
N VAL A 162 4.91 -8.85 3.80
CA VAL A 162 3.88 -8.75 2.76
C VAL A 162 4.32 -9.49 1.49
N LEU A 163 5.57 -9.33 1.05
CA LEU A 163 6.09 -9.97 -0.16
C LEU A 163 6.15 -11.49 -0.08
N ALA A 164 6.34 -12.04 1.13
CA ALA A 164 6.42 -13.49 1.35
C ALA A 164 5.14 -14.23 0.93
N THR A 165 3.97 -13.59 1.07
CA THR A 165 2.69 -14.17 0.64
C THR A 165 2.44 -14.05 -0.87
N SER A 166 3.36 -13.42 -1.62
CA SER A 166 3.26 -13.20 -3.06
C SER A 166 1.93 -12.54 -3.48
N PRO A 167 1.57 -11.38 -2.91
CA PRO A 167 0.32 -10.70 -3.22
C PRO A 167 0.26 -10.25 -4.67
N LYS A 168 -0.94 -9.93 -5.17
CA LYS A 168 -1.14 -9.32 -6.50
C LYS A 168 -1.08 -7.79 -6.43
N ILE A 169 -1.55 -7.24 -5.32
CA ILE A 169 -1.58 -5.79 -5.05
C ILE A 169 -0.91 -5.52 -3.71
N ILE A 170 -0.10 -4.46 -3.65
CA ILE A 170 0.52 -3.98 -2.42
C ILE A 170 0.01 -2.56 -2.15
N LEU A 171 -0.65 -2.38 -1.02
CA LEU A 171 -1.10 -1.10 -0.51
C LEU A 171 -0.03 -0.55 0.44
N LEU A 172 0.37 0.69 0.22
CA LEU A 172 1.47 1.35 0.95
C LEU A 172 0.94 2.67 1.55
N ASP A 173 0.70 2.69 2.84
CA ASP A 173 0.17 3.88 3.53
C ASP A 173 1.33 4.68 4.13
N GLU A 174 1.79 5.72 3.43
CA GLU A 174 2.92 6.59 3.83
C GLU A 174 4.16 5.81 4.33
N PRO A 175 4.69 4.83 3.59
CA PRO A 175 5.66 3.84 4.11
C PRO A 175 7.02 4.43 4.50
N THR A 176 7.29 5.68 4.15
CA THR A 176 8.57 6.38 4.39
C THR A 176 8.46 7.56 5.36
N SER A 177 7.26 7.95 5.77
CA SER A 177 7.04 9.20 6.52
C SER A 177 7.66 9.24 7.93
N ALA A 178 7.87 8.07 8.54
CA ALA A 178 8.47 7.93 9.87
C ALA A 178 9.97 7.61 9.83
N LEU A 179 10.61 7.66 8.66
CA LEU A 179 11.98 7.23 8.44
C LEU A 179 12.92 8.41 8.18
N ASP A 180 14.20 8.21 8.50
CA ASP A 180 15.26 9.11 8.06
C ASP A 180 15.42 9.08 6.52
N PRO A 181 16.03 10.13 5.91
CA PRO A 181 16.13 10.22 4.44
C PRO A 181 16.86 9.06 3.76
N ILE A 182 17.87 8.46 4.41
CA ILE A 182 18.63 7.34 3.85
C ILE A 182 17.74 6.08 3.82
N SER A 183 17.06 5.79 4.94
CA SER A 183 16.13 4.66 5.04
C SER A 183 14.94 4.83 4.09
N ALA A 184 14.41 6.05 3.95
CA ALA A 184 13.34 6.37 3.00
C ALA A 184 13.79 6.10 1.55
N GLY A 185 15.00 6.52 1.17
CA GLY A 185 15.59 6.25 -0.15
C GLY A 185 15.68 4.75 -0.45
N LYS A 186 16.14 3.94 0.50
CA LYS A 186 16.20 2.47 0.34
C LYS A 186 14.81 1.84 0.12
N ILE A 187 13.77 2.34 0.81
CA ILE A 187 12.39 1.88 0.58
C ILE A 187 11.93 2.26 -0.83
N GLU A 188 12.18 3.50 -1.28
CA GLU A 188 11.80 3.94 -2.63
C GLU A 188 12.47 3.11 -3.72
N GLU A 189 13.78 2.86 -3.62
CA GLU A 189 14.51 1.97 -4.53
C GLU A 189 13.92 0.56 -4.54
N THR A 190 13.61 0.03 -3.36
CA THR A 190 12.94 -1.27 -3.22
C THR A 190 11.61 -1.28 -3.96
N LEU A 191 10.72 -0.30 -3.72
CA LEU A 191 9.41 -0.22 -4.37
C LEU A 191 9.55 -0.10 -5.90
N TYR A 192 10.47 0.73 -6.37
CA TYR A 192 10.73 0.88 -7.80
C TYR A 192 11.21 -0.43 -8.44
N SER A 193 12.08 -1.19 -7.78
CA SER A 193 12.56 -2.49 -8.27
C SER A 193 11.46 -3.57 -8.33
N LEU A 194 10.38 -3.40 -7.61
CA LEU A 194 9.23 -4.32 -7.58
C LEU A 194 8.15 -4.01 -8.62
N LYS A 195 8.24 -2.86 -9.31
CA LYS A 195 7.23 -2.35 -10.23
C LYS A 195 6.78 -3.36 -11.28
N ASP A 196 7.72 -4.05 -11.93
CA ASP A 196 7.39 -5.00 -13.01
C ASP A 196 6.70 -6.28 -12.53
N LYS A 197 6.64 -6.49 -11.21
CA LYS A 197 6.10 -7.71 -10.60
C LYS A 197 4.79 -7.49 -9.88
N TYR A 198 4.59 -6.31 -9.29
CA TYR A 198 3.47 -6.02 -8.41
C TYR A 198 2.72 -4.76 -8.85
N THR A 199 1.41 -4.77 -8.65
CA THR A 199 0.60 -3.54 -8.69
C THR A 199 0.70 -2.87 -7.33
N MET A 200 1.00 -1.58 -7.28
CA MET A 200 1.21 -0.87 -6.02
C MET A 200 0.37 0.40 -5.95
N LEU A 201 -0.30 0.60 -4.82
CA LEU A 201 -0.99 1.83 -4.49
C LEU A 201 -0.25 2.49 -3.33
N LEU A 202 0.32 3.66 -3.58
CA LEU A 202 1.17 4.38 -2.65
C LEU A 202 0.48 5.65 -2.18
N VAL A 203 0.09 5.74 -0.93
CA VAL A 203 -0.25 7.01 -0.29
C VAL A 203 1.03 7.69 0.15
N THR A 204 1.22 8.93 -0.25
CA THR A 204 2.38 9.74 0.16
C THR A 204 2.04 11.22 0.27
N ARG A 205 2.75 11.91 1.17
CA ARG A 205 2.77 13.38 1.25
C ARG A 205 3.97 13.99 0.52
N SER A 206 4.91 13.16 0.08
CA SER A 206 6.08 13.61 -0.67
C SER A 206 5.77 13.68 -2.16
N MET A 207 5.66 14.91 -2.69
CA MET A 207 5.53 15.16 -4.13
C MET A 207 6.71 14.59 -4.91
N GLN A 208 7.92 14.70 -4.33
CA GLN A 208 9.13 14.16 -4.92
C GLN A 208 9.08 12.64 -5.04
N GLN A 209 8.59 11.94 -4.02
CA GLN A 209 8.42 10.49 -4.06
C GLN A 209 7.40 10.11 -5.14
N ALA A 210 6.21 10.72 -5.13
CA ALA A 210 5.18 10.44 -6.13
C ALA A 210 5.71 10.66 -7.55
N SER A 211 6.35 11.81 -7.80
CA SER A 211 6.91 12.14 -9.12
C SER A 211 8.00 11.18 -9.61
N ARG A 212 8.82 10.61 -8.68
CA ARG A 212 9.93 9.72 -9.06
C ARG A 212 9.51 8.30 -9.37
N ILE A 213 8.58 7.74 -8.60
CA ILE A 213 8.36 6.29 -8.64
C ILE A 213 7.01 5.87 -9.19
N SER A 214 6.02 6.77 -9.30
CA SER A 214 4.69 6.38 -9.77
C SER A 214 4.47 6.62 -11.26
N ASP A 215 3.60 5.81 -11.85
CA ASP A 215 3.14 5.91 -13.23
C ASP A 215 1.92 6.83 -13.32
N LYS A 216 1.00 6.66 -12.38
CA LYS A 216 -0.22 7.45 -12.24
C LYS A 216 -0.26 8.14 -10.89
N THR A 217 -0.92 9.28 -10.83
CA THR A 217 -1.13 10.01 -9.58
C THR A 217 -2.59 10.45 -9.47
N GLY A 218 -3.16 10.26 -8.28
CA GLY A 218 -4.49 10.77 -7.89
C GLY A 218 -4.35 11.84 -6.80
N PHE A 219 -4.93 13.00 -7.02
CA PHE A 219 -4.99 14.07 -6.02
C PHE A 219 -6.33 14.05 -5.29
N PHE A 220 -6.25 13.94 -3.95
CA PHE A 220 -7.40 13.92 -3.04
C PHE A 220 -7.49 15.18 -2.22
N LEU A 221 -8.69 15.75 -2.13
CA LEU A 221 -9.01 16.89 -1.29
C LEU A 221 -10.39 16.72 -0.64
N ASN A 222 -10.46 16.80 0.69
CA ASN A 222 -11.70 16.73 1.49
C ASN A 222 -12.61 15.51 1.19
N GLY A 223 -12.01 14.36 0.84
CA GLY A 223 -12.73 13.13 0.52
C GLY A 223 -13.06 12.95 -0.96
N ASP A 224 -12.77 13.94 -1.79
CA ASP A 224 -12.98 13.91 -3.24
C ASP A 224 -11.70 13.56 -3.98
N LEU A 225 -11.81 12.78 -5.05
CA LEU A 225 -10.78 12.63 -6.06
C LEU A 225 -10.90 13.79 -7.05
N ILE A 226 -9.99 14.76 -6.93
CA ILE A 226 -10.03 15.98 -7.76
C ILE A 226 -9.47 15.72 -9.15
N GLU A 227 -8.34 15.01 -9.22
CA GLU A 227 -7.66 14.69 -10.47
C GLU A 227 -7.01 13.33 -10.42
N PHE A 228 -7.02 12.60 -11.55
CA PHE A 228 -6.33 11.33 -11.72
C PHE A 228 -5.75 11.26 -13.13
N ASN A 229 -4.42 11.22 -13.23
CA ASN A 229 -3.73 11.30 -14.51
C ASN A 229 -2.39 10.57 -14.49
N ASP A 230 -1.73 10.47 -15.65
CA ASP A 230 -0.31 10.12 -15.74
C ASP A 230 0.49 11.07 -14.85
N THR A 231 1.44 10.52 -14.08
CA THR A 231 2.22 11.30 -13.11
C THR A 231 2.90 12.50 -13.76
N LYS A 232 3.52 12.32 -14.93
CA LYS A 232 4.16 13.41 -15.66
C LYS A 232 3.19 14.51 -16.04
N GLU A 233 2.02 14.13 -16.55
CA GLU A 233 0.97 15.09 -16.96
C GLU A 233 0.46 15.87 -15.73
N MET A 234 0.16 15.18 -14.63
CA MET A 234 -0.32 15.83 -13.41
C MET A 234 0.69 16.83 -12.84
N PHE A 235 1.98 16.51 -12.82
CA PHE A 235 2.99 17.38 -12.24
C PHE A 235 3.43 18.53 -13.16
N LEU A 236 3.33 18.37 -14.48
CA LEU A 236 3.73 19.40 -15.46
C LEU A 236 2.56 20.24 -15.94
N TYR A 237 1.38 19.62 -16.07
CA TYR A 237 0.19 20.24 -16.69
C TYR A 237 -1.08 19.87 -15.93
N PRO A 238 -1.19 20.20 -14.62
CA PRO A 238 -2.38 19.91 -13.83
C PRO A 238 -3.62 20.53 -14.45
N GLN A 239 -4.72 19.75 -14.50
CA GLN A 239 -5.98 20.17 -15.14
C GLN A 239 -6.87 20.98 -14.18
N HIS A 240 -6.65 20.83 -12.87
CA HIS A 240 -7.43 21.48 -11.83
C HIS A 240 -6.57 22.47 -11.05
N LYS A 241 -7.13 23.64 -10.75
CA LYS A 241 -6.43 24.69 -10.01
C LYS A 241 -6.01 24.23 -8.61
N GLU A 242 -6.85 23.46 -7.95
CA GLU A 242 -6.58 22.88 -6.64
C GLU A 242 -5.36 21.95 -6.69
N THR A 243 -5.20 21.16 -7.77
CA THR A 243 -4.03 20.31 -8.01
C THR A 243 -2.78 21.16 -8.19
N GLU A 244 -2.84 22.21 -9.03
CA GLU A 244 -1.75 23.14 -9.27
C GLU A 244 -1.29 23.83 -7.97
N ASP A 245 -2.25 24.33 -7.19
CA ASP A 245 -1.98 25.03 -5.93
C ASP A 245 -1.37 24.09 -4.88
N TYR A 246 -1.79 22.83 -4.83
CA TYR A 246 -1.21 21.82 -3.94
C TYR A 246 0.21 21.44 -4.35
N ILE A 247 0.44 21.12 -5.63
CA ILE A 247 1.77 20.75 -6.15
C ILE A 247 2.78 21.90 -6.01
N SER A 248 2.34 23.14 -6.20
CA SER A 248 3.18 24.33 -6.03
C SER A 248 3.40 24.75 -4.57
N GLY A 249 2.82 24.01 -3.59
CA GLY A 249 3.01 24.27 -2.15
C GLY A 249 2.25 25.48 -1.61
N LYS A 250 1.22 25.97 -2.29
CA LYS A 250 0.40 27.08 -1.81
C LYS A 250 -0.52 26.69 -0.64
N PHE A 251 -0.84 25.41 -0.51
CA PHE A 251 -1.52 24.85 0.65
C PHE A 251 -1.15 23.35 0.84
N GLY A 252 -1.28 22.81 2.08
CA GLY A 252 -0.98 21.41 2.40
C GLY A 252 -0.69 21.18 3.87
#